data_8c264da774906b133c49330a4d7c663f
#
_entry.id   8c264da774906b133c49330a4d7c663f
#
_cell.length_a   1.000
_cell.length_b   1.000
_cell.length_c   1.000
_cell.angle_alpha   90.00
_cell.angle_beta   90.00
_cell.angle_gamma   90.00
#
_symmetry.space_group_name_H-M   'P 1'
#
loop_
_entity.id
_entity.type
_entity.pdbx_description
1 polymer ?
#
loop_
_entity_poly.entity_id
_entity_poly.type
_entity_poly.pdbx_seq_one_letter_code
_entity_poly.pdbx_strand_id
1 'polypeptide(L)'
;MSVNVLLDTDILVYAYDTAVESKRRQALEILDTCAKNRQAVISSQVLGEFAFVVSRKLEYPIKGEQLMLTVDRLAKSFPVLPVNAFIVREAVRGMEQYQMSFWDAQIWATARLNQIGKILTEDVPGQAYIEGVRYINPFEDWTLHGQSHEGFYAIA
;
A
#
# COMPACT_ATOMS: atom_id res chain seq x y z
N MET A 1 1.16 -8.48 -18.11
CA MET A 1 2.16 -7.95 -17.17
C MET A 1 1.87 -8.47 -15.78
N SER A 2 2.89 -8.94 -15.09
CA SER A 2 2.72 -9.46 -13.74
C SER A 2 2.54 -8.31 -12.74
N VAL A 3 1.60 -8.48 -11.81
CA VAL A 3 1.48 -7.60 -10.64
C VAL A 3 2.69 -7.86 -9.75
N ASN A 4 3.40 -6.82 -9.37
CA ASN A 4 4.62 -6.94 -8.58
C ASN A 4 4.69 -6.01 -7.36
N VAL A 5 3.64 -5.23 -7.12
CA VAL A 5 3.59 -4.23 -6.05
C VAL A 5 2.28 -4.32 -5.28
N LEU A 6 2.35 -4.40 -3.97
CA LEU A 6 1.23 -4.21 -3.05
C LEU A 6 1.37 -2.84 -2.39
N LEU A 7 0.32 -2.03 -2.46
CA LEU A 7 0.29 -0.71 -1.83
C LEU A 7 -0.17 -0.84 -0.37
N ASP A 8 0.61 -0.26 0.54
CA ASP A 8 0.20 -0.18 1.94
C ASP A 8 -0.80 0.97 2.16
N THR A 9 -1.47 0.94 3.28
CA THR A 9 -2.53 1.88 3.66
C THR A 9 -2.06 3.33 3.64
N ASP A 10 -0.86 3.62 4.14
CA ASP A 10 -0.34 4.98 4.25
C ASP A 10 -0.23 5.68 2.88
N ILE A 11 0.14 4.95 1.83
CA ILE A 11 0.21 5.50 0.47
C ILE A 11 -1.17 5.98 0.01
N LEU A 12 -2.21 5.20 0.27
CA LEU A 12 -3.59 5.57 -0.07
C LEU A 12 -4.08 6.75 0.77
N VAL A 13 -3.80 6.75 2.07
CA VAL A 13 -4.23 7.79 3.00
C VAL A 13 -3.65 9.14 2.61
N TYR A 14 -2.35 9.22 2.31
CA TYR A 14 -1.72 10.49 1.93
C TYR A 14 -2.36 11.11 0.68
N ALA A 15 -2.82 10.31 -0.26
CA ALA A 15 -3.48 10.81 -1.47
C ALA A 15 -4.79 11.58 -1.18
N TYR A 16 -5.36 11.40 0.00
CA TYR A 16 -6.62 12.02 0.42
C TYR A 16 -6.45 12.93 1.64
N ASP A 17 -5.25 13.06 2.19
CA ASP A 17 -4.99 13.93 3.35
C ASP A 17 -4.64 15.34 2.90
N THR A 18 -5.64 16.22 2.89
CA THR A 18 -5.47 17.61 2.45
C THR A 18 -4.68 18.48 3.45
N ALA A 19 -4.42 18.01 4.67
CA ALA A 19 -3.60 18.72 5.65
C ALA A 19 -2.10 18.63 5.34
N VAL A 20 -1.65 17.65 4.54
CA VAL A 20 -0.24 17.43 4.21
C VAL A 20 -0.05 17.46 2.68
N GLU A 21 -0.12 18.66 2.11
CA GLU A 21 -0.21 18.85 0.66
C GLU A 21 0.99 18.28 -0.13
N SER A 22 2.22 18.38 0.39
CA SER A 22 3.40 17.84 -0.30
C SER A 22 3.34 16.31 -0.42
N LYS A 23 2.94 15.63 0.65
CA LYS A 23 2.74 14.18 0.66
C LYS A 23 1.56 13.77 -0.23
N ARG A 24 0.49 14.54 -0.20
CA ARG A 24 -0.68 14.29 -1.04
C ARG A 24 -0.33 14.29 -2.52
N ARG A 25 0.41 15.29 -2.98
CA ARG A 25 0.86 15.36 -4.39
C ARG A 25 1.70 14.17 -4.77
N GLN A 26 2.70 13.83 -3.95
CA GLN A 26 3.55 12.67 -4.20
C GLN A 26 2.75 11.37 -4.25
N ALA A 27 1.85 11.18 -3.28
CA ALA A 27 1.01 9.99 -3.23
C ALA A 27 0.09 9.89 -4.47
N LEU A 28 -0.51 10.99 -4.91
CA LEU A 28 -1.33 11.02 -6.13
C LEU A 28 -0.52 10.63 -7.37
N GLU A 29 0.72 11.10 -7.51
CA GLU A 29 1.60 10.72 -8.62
C GLU A 29 1.95 9.24 -8.58
N ILE A 30 2.27 8.71 -7.40
CA ILE A 30 2.55 7.29 -7.20
C ILE A 30 1.34 6.45 -7.60
N LEU A 31 0.15 6.78 -7.09
CA LEU A 31 -1.07 6.04 -7.40
C LEU A 31 -1.44 6.11 -8.88
N ASP A 32 -1.33 7.29 -9.50
CA ASP A 32 -1.61 7.46 -10.92
C ASP A 32 -0.67 6.61 -11.77
N THR A 33 0.62 6.62 -11.47
CA THR A 33 1.62 5.80 -12.16
C THR A 33 1.32 4.32 -12.00
N CYS A 34 1.04 3.87 -10.77
CA CYS A 34 0.72 2.47 -10.49
C CYS A 34 -0.55 2.01 -11.21
N ALA A 35 -1.58 2.85 -11.25
CA ALA A 35 -2.83 2.53 -11.93
C ALA A 35 -2.64 2.42 -13.45
N LYS A 36 -1.93 3.35 -14.06
CA LYS A 36 -1.65 3.34 -15.51
C LYS A 36 -0.87 2.13 -15.95
N ASN A 37 0.08 1.70 -15.15
CA ASN A 37 0.97 0.59 -15.48
C ASN A 37 0.40 -0.78 -15.10
N ARG A 38 -0.72 -0.83 -14.38
CA ARG A 38 -1.39 -2.06 -13.93
C ARG A 38 -0.45 -3.02 -13.17
N GLN A 39 0.47 -2.47 -12.41
CA GLN A 39 1.46 -3.25 -11.68
C GLN A 39 1.16 -3.37 -10.20
N ALA A 40 0.22 -2.57 -9.69
CA ALA A 40 -0.10 -2.51 -8.28
C ALA A 40 -1.46 -3.12 -7.96
N VAL A 41 -1.53 -3.69 -6.78
CA VAL A 41 -2.76 -4.16 -6.16
C VAL A 41 -2.88 -3.60 -4.75
N ILE A 42 -4.07 -3.67 -4.19
CA ILE A 42 -4.34 -3.45 -2.77
C ILE A 42 -4.97 -4.70 -2.18
N SER A 43 -5.00 -4.81 -0.86
CA SER A 43 -5.72 -5.90 -0.19
C SER A 43 -7.04 -5.39 0.41
N SER A 44 -7.94 -6.30 0.72
CA SER A 44 -9.16 -5.97 1.46
C SER A 44 -8.85 -5.37 2.83
N GLN A 45 -7.77 -5.81 3.49
CA GLN A 45 -7.29 -5.20 4.73
C GLN A 45 -6.90 -3.73 4.51
N VAL A 46 -6.05 -3.46 3.53
CA VAL A 46 -5.58 -2.10 3.23
C VAL A 46 -6.76 -1.17 2.91
N LEU A 47 -7.71 -1.66 2.13
CA LEU A 47 -8.91 -0.89 1.79
C LEU A 47 -9.76 -0.58 3.02
N GLY A 48 -9.91 -1.55 3.94
CA GLY A 48 -10.62 -1.37 5.20
C GLY A 48 -9.90 -0.39 6.15
N GLU A 49 -8.61 -0.55 6.32
CA GLU A 49 -7.79 0.38 7.13
C GLU A 49 -7.83 1.81 6.56
N PHE A 50 -7.75 1.94 5.25
CA PHE A 50 -7.91 3.23 4.57
C PHE A 50 -9.24 3.88 4.94
N ALA A 51 -10.36 3.17 4.77
CA ALA A 51 -11.69 3.68 5.07
C ALA A 51 -11.82 4.12 6.55
N PHE A 52 -11.25 3.34 7.47
CA PHE A 52 -11.23 3.68 8.88
C PHE A 52 -10.43 4.95 9.16
N VAL A 53 -9.20 5.04 8.63
CA VAL A 53 -8.30 6.18 8.90
C VAL A 53 -8.84 7.47 8.32
N VAL A 54 -9.27 7.48 7.05
CA VAL A 54 -9.74 8.72 6.41
C VAL A 54 -11.07 9.21 6.98
N SER A 55 -11.87 8.33 7.57
CA SER A 55 -13.14 8.70 8.19
C SER A 55 -13.00 9.16 9.65
N ARG A 56 -11.89 8.82 10.31
CA ARG A 56 -11.76 9.00 11.78
C ARG A 56 -10.54 9.78 12.22
N LYS A 57 -9.44 9.70 11.47
CA LYS A 57 -8.14 10.18 11.95
C LYS A 57 -7.58 11.38 11.20
N LEU A 58 -8.13 11.76 10.08
CA LEU A 58 -7.68 12.95 9.36
C LEU A 58 -8.22 14.22 10.00
N GLU A 59 -7.49 15.32 9.85
CA GLU A 59 -7.97 16.65 10.23
C GLU A 59 -9.26 17.01 9.50
N TYR A 60 -9.36 16.63 8.23
CA TYR A 60 -10.57 16.81 7.41
C TYR A 60 -11.11 15.44 6.99
N PRO A 61 -11.97 14.82 7.83
CA PRO A 61 -12.42 13.45 7.60
C PRO A 61 -13.33 13.33 6.36
N ILE A 62 -13.25 12.20 5.69
CA ILE A 62 -14.14 11.82 4.59
C ILE A 62 -15.21 10.89 5.16
N LYS A 63 -16.49 11.22 4.97
CA LYS A 63 -17.61 10.46 5.59
C LYS A 63 -18.76 10.27 4.60
N GLY A 64 -19.68 9.38 4.98
CA GLY A 64 -20.95 9.17 4.28
C GLY A 64 -20.77 8.71 2.86
N GLU A 65 -21.56 9.26 1.95
CA GLU A 65 -21.56 8.91 0.53
C GLU A 65 -20.20 9.16 -0.13
N GLN A 66 -19.52 10.24 0.26
CA GLN A 66 -18.19 10.55 -0.27
C GLN A 66 -17.17 9.45 0.10
N LEU A 67 -17.26 8.88 1.30
CA LEU A 67 -16.41 7.76 1.69
C LEU A 67 -16.69 6.52 0.84
N MET A 68 -17.94 6.20 0.61
CA MET A 68 -18.34 5.07 -0.23
C MET A 68 -17.81 5.25 -1.66
N LEU A 69 -17.98 6.42 -2.25
CA LEU A 69 -17.47 6.73 -3.60
C LEU A 69 -15.95 6.64 -3.68
N THR A 70 -15.26 7.07 -2.62
CA THR A 70 -13.80 7.01 -2.56
C THR A 70 -13.30 5.55 -2.50
N VAL A 71 -13.91 4.73 -1.67
CA VAL A 71 -13.60 3.29 -1.60
C VAL A 71 -13.87 2.60 -2.94
N ASP A 72 -15.02 2.88 -3.56
CA ASP A 72 -15.36 2.34 -4.89
C ASP A 72 -14.34 2.75 -5.95
N ARG A 73 -13.88 3.98 -5.92
CA ARG A 73 -12.86 4.49 -6.85
C ARG A 73 -11.55 3.73 -6.72
N LEU A 74 -11.10 3.50 -5.49
CA LEU A 74 -9.88 2.74 -5.24
C LEU A 74 -10.03 1.28 -5.70
N ALA A 75 -11.16 0.66 -5.39
CA ALA A 75 -11.44 -0.73 -5.80
C ALA A 75 -11.56 -0.90 -7.31
N LYS A 76 -11.92 0.15 -8.05
CA LYS A 76 -11.92 0.17 -9.51
C LYS A 76 -10.55 0.46 -10.11
N SER A 77 -9.74 1.25 -9.42
CA SER A 77 -8.40 1.62 -9.88
C SER A 77 -7.37 0.50 -9.68
N PHE A 78 -7.54 -0.31 -8.66
CA PHE A 78 -6.61 -1.38 -8.29
C PHE A 78 -7.35 -2.68 -8.03
N PRO A 79 -6.84 -3.84 -8.50
CA PRO A 79 -7.36 -5.13 -8.05
C PRO A 79 -7.28 -5.24 -6.53
N VAL A 80 -8.31 -5.78 -5.91
CA VAL A 80 -8.38 -5.97 -4.46
C VAL A 80 -8.19 -7.45 -4.14
N LEU A 81 -7.08 -7.78 -3.48
CA LEU A 81 -6.80 -9.15 -3.05
C LEU A 81 -7.53 -9.44 -1.74
N PRO A 82 -8.32 -10.52 -1.67
CA PRO A 82 -9.00 -10.89 -0.42
C PRO A 82 -8.02 -11.46 0.60
N VAL A 83 -8.23 -11.12 1.86
CA VAL A 83 -7.56 -11.80 2.98
C VAL A 83 -8.37 -13.05 3.34
N ASN A 84 -7.73 -14.20 3.22
CA ASN A 84 -8.32 -15.50 3.53
C ASN A 84 -7.61 -16.18 4.72
N ALA A 85 -8.10 -17.35 5.12
CA ALA A 85 -7.54 -18.07 6.26
C ALA A 85 -6.06 -18.46 6.08
N PHE A 86 -5.62 -18.75 4.87
CA PHE A 86 -4.20 -19.06 4.59
C PHE A 86 -3.31 -17.84 4.85
N ILE A 87 -3.77 -16.67 4.46
CA ILE A 87 -3.07 -15.40 4.71
C ILE A 87 -2.99 -15.12 6.21
N VAL A 88 -4.08 -15.31 6.94
CA VAL A 88 -4.09 -15.14 8.42
C VAL A 88 -3.08 -16.07 9.08
N ARG A 89 -3.07 -17.34 8.68
CA ARG A 89 -2.09 -18.32 9.22
C ARG A 89 -0.65 -17.90 8.94
N GLU A 90 -0.36 -17.47 7.73
CA GLU A 90 0.96 -16.98 7.34
C GLU A 90 1.34 -15.72 8.11
N ALA A 91 0.38 -14.83 8.35
CA ALA A 91 0.57 -13.63 9.16
C ALA A 91 0.97 -13.98 10.59
N VAL A 92 0.33 -14.97 11.20
CA VAL A 92 0.71 -15.46 12.54
C VAL A 92 2.14 -15.97 12.53
N ARG A 93 2.54 -16.72 11.52
CA ARG A 93 3.92 -17.20 11.39
C ARG A 93 4.91 -16.03 11.27
N GLY A 94 4.61 -15.04 10.44
CA GLY A 94 5.46 -13.86 10.26
C GLY A 94 5.56 -13.03 11.54
N MET A 95 4.45 -12.85 12.24
CA MET A 95 4.41 -12.15 13.52
C MET A 95 5.35 -12.80 14.55
N GLU A 96 5.28 -14.13 14.69
CA GLU A 96 6.10 -14.87 15.64
C GLU A 96 7.57 -14.92 15.21
N GLN A 97 7.86 -15.14 13.95
CA GLN A 97 9.22 -15.33 13.47
C GLN A 97 10.00 -14.02 13.30
N TYR A 98 9.33 -12.96 12.86
CA TYR A 98 9.97 -11.67 12.51
C TYR A 98 9.57 -10.54 13.46
N GLN A 99 8.76 -10.81 14.46
CA GLN A 99 8.31 -9.85 15.47
C GLN A 99 7.61 -8.63 14.87
N MET A 100 6.87 -8.86 13.81
CA MET A 100 6.00 -7.86 13.21
C MET A 100 4.72 -7.70 14.04
N SER A 101 4.07 -6.53 13.95
CA SER A 101 2.67 -6.43 14.38
C SER A 101 1.82 -7.40 13.54
N PHE A 102 0.71 -7.88 14.08
CA PHE A 102 -0.18 -8.77 13.31
C PHE A 102 -0.63 -8.14 11.99
N TRP A 103 -0.98 -6.85 12.01
CA TRP A 103 -1.50 -6.17 10.84
C TRP A 103 -0.43 -5.99 9.74
N ASP A 104 0.80 -5.66 10.13
CA ASP A 104 1.93 -5.61 9.19
C ASP A 104 2.25 -7.01 8.64
N ALA A 105 2.24 -8.01 9.51
CA ALA A 105 2.45 -9.40 9.11
C ALA A 105 1.38 -9.87 8.11
N GLN A 106 0.14 -9.42 8.26
CA GLN A 106 -0.94 -9.78 7.33
C GLN A 106 -0.77 -9.13 5.95
N ILE A 107 -0.28 -7.90 5.88
CA ILE A 107 0.07 -7.26 4.61
C ILE A 107 1.23 -8.01 3.95
N TRP A 108 2.27 -8.32 4.70
CA TRP A 108 3.39 -9.12 4.21
C TRP A 108 2.95 -10.51 3.72
N ALA A 109 2.12 -11.20 4.49
CA ALA A 109 1.60 -12.52 4.14
C ALA A 109 0.74 -12.47 2.86
N THR A 110 -0.03 -11.41 2.68
CA THR A 110 -0.82 -11.20 1.46
C THR A 110 0.11 -11.07 0.24
N ALA A 111 1.15 -10.26 0.34
CA ALA A 111 2.13 -10.12 -0.73
C ALA A 111 2.83 -11.45 -1.02
N ARG A 112 3.34 -12.11 0.02
CA ARG A 112 4.10 -13.36 -0.11
C ARG A 112 3.30 -14.47 -0.77
N LEU A 113 2.08 -14.74 -0.29
CA LEU A 113 1.25 -15.83 -0.81
C LEU A 113 0.66 -15.55 -2.20
N ASN A 114 0.60 -14.30 -2.60
CA ASN A 114 0.21 -13.90 -3.96
C ASN A 114 1.42 -13.68 -4.88
N GLN A 115 2.62 -14.04 -4.45
CA GLN A 115 3.86 -13.92 -5.24
C GLN A 115 4.17 -12.48 -5.66
N ILE A 116 3.84 -11.53 -4.80
CA ILE A 116 4.13 -10.11 -4.99
C ILE A 116 5.42 -9.79 -4.26
N GLY A 117 6.44 -9.38 -5.01
CA GLY A 117 7.79 -9.19 -4.49
C GLY A 117 8.04 -7.87 -3.79
N LYS A 118 7.07 -6.94 -3.81
CA LYS A 118 7.29 -5.58 -3.27
C LYS A 118 6.07 -5.03 -2.55
N ILE A 119 6.32 -4.34 -1.44
CA ILE A 119 5.33 -3.54 -0.72
C ILE A 119 5.80 -2.08 -0.74
N LEU A 120 4.97 -1.16 -1.23
CA LEU A 120 5.22 0.26 -1.11
C LEU A 120 4.61 0.77 0.19
N THR A 121 5.45 1.33 1.05
CA THR A 121 5.08 1.86 2.36
C THR A 121 6.05 2.96 2.77
N GLU A 122 5.58 3.95 3.51
CA GLU A 122 6.48 4.92 4.18
C GLU A 122 7.15 4.29 5.40
N ASP A 123 6.48 3.34 6.04
CA ASP A 123 6.93 2.69 7.26
C ASP A 123 7.69 1.39 6.97
N VAL A 124 8.90 1.55 6.42
CA VAL A 124 9.77 0.41 6.11
C VAL A 124 10.30 -0.20 7.41
N PRO A 125 10.09 -1.51 7.65
CA PRO A 125 10.61 -2.17 8.84
C PRO A 125 12.14 -2.22 8.83
N GLY A 126 12.75 -2.46 10.00
CA GLY A 126 14.21 -2.58 10.14
C GLY A 126 14.81 -3.64 9.23
N GLN A 127 14.08 -4.73 8.97
CA GLN A 127 14.42 -5.72 7.95
C GLN A 127 13.58 -5.44 6.70
N ALA A 128 14.20 -4.79 5.71
CA ALA A 128 13.50 -4.34 4.50
C ALA A 128 13.25 -5.44 3.47
N TYR A 129 13.79 -6.64 3.67
CA TYR A 129 13.59 -7.79 2.79
C TYR A 129 13.30 -9.04 3.62
N ILE A 130 12.12 -9.60 3.46
CA ILE A 130 11.67 -10.77 4.24
C ILE A 130 11.06 -11.79 3.29
N GLU A 131 11.72 -12.94 3.14
CA GLU A 131 11.25 -14.10 2.37
C GLU A 131 10.69 -13.75 0.99
N GLY A 132 11.45 -13.01 0.21
CA GLY A 132 11.07 -12.65 -1.17
C GLY A 132 10.24 -11.37 -1.29
N VAL A 133 9.87 -10.74 -0.18
CA VAL A 133 9.11 -9.49 -0.16
C VAL A 133 10.00 -8.34 0.28
N ARG A 134 10.16 -7.34 -0.59
CA ARG A 134 10.93 -6.12 -0.32
C ARG A 134 10.00 -4.96 0.00
N TYR A 135 10.32 -4.24 1.07
CA TYR A 135 9.65 -2.99 1.43
C TYR A 135 10.39 -1.81 0.81
N ILE A 136 9.64 -0.89 0.21
CA ILE A 136 10.18 0.29 -0.47
C ILE A 136 9.38 1.51 -0.03
N ASN A 137 10.08 2.57 0.41
CA ASN A 137 9.47 3.87 0.66
C ASN A 137 9.47 4.69 -0.64
N PRO A 138 8.32 4.82 -1.34
CA PRO A 138 8.29 5.51 -2.62
C PRO A 138 8.46 7.03 -2.48
N PHE A 139 8.27 7.58 -1.28
CA PHE A 139 8.46 9.01 -1.04
C PHE A 139 9.93 9.40 -1.04
N GLU A 140 10.81 8.53 -0.55
CA GLU A 140 12.26 8.73 -0.57
C GLU A 140 12.86 8.37 -1.93
N ASP A 141 12.57 7.17 -2.41
CA ASP A 141 13.16 6.65 -3.64
C ASP A 141 12.66 7.39 -4.88
N TRP A 142 11.41 7.82 -4.87
CA TRP A 142 10.82 8.62 -5.94
C TRP A 142 11.53 9.97 -6.11
N THR A 143 11.86 10.63 -5.01
CA THR A 143 12.56 11.91 -5.02
C THR A 143 14.03 11.79 -5.43
N LEU A 144 14.69 10.71 -5.07
CA LEU A 144 16.09 10.44 -5.41
C LEU A 144 16.30 10.19 -6.91
N HIS A 145 15.32 9.63 -7.59
CA HIS A 145 15.40 9.32 -9.01
C HIS A 145 14.85 10.43 -9.92
N GLY A 146 14.64 11.62 -9.38
CA GLY A 146 14.47 12.84 -10.16
C GLY A 146 13.25 12.89 -11.06
N GLN A 147 12.10 12.47 -10.58
CA GLN A 147 10.83 12.57 -11.32
C GLN A 147 10.78 11.78 -12.64
N SER A 148 11.78 11.00 -12.96
CA SER A 148 11.74 10.17 -14.15
C SER A 148 10.95 8.89 -13.83
N HIS A 149 10.02 8.54 -14.69
CA HIS A 149 9.31 7.27 -14.62
C HIS A 149 10.27 6.07 -14.57
N GLU A 150 11.48 6.24 -15.05
CA GLU A 150 12.54 5.23 -15.03
C GLU A 150 12.97 4.82 -13.63
N GLY A 151 13.02 5.76 -12.68
CA GLY A 151 13.40 5.47 -11.30
C GLY A 151 12.43 4.51 -10.60
N PHE A 152 11.13 4.74 -10.76
CA PHE A 152 10.10 3.86 -10.19
C PHE A 152 10.18 2.45 -10.79
N TYR A 153 10.43 2.34 -12.08
CA TYR A 153 10.58 1.05 -12.75
C TYR A 153 11.85 0.31 -12.33
N ALA A 154 12.94 1.02 -12.10
CA ALA A 154 14.18 0.42 -11.61
C ALA A 154 13.99 -0.17 -10.19
N ILE A 155 13.13 0.45 -9.38
CA ILE A 155 12.72 -0.05 -8.08
C ILE A 155 11.72 -1.21 -8.24
N ALA A 156 10.91 -1.13 -9.23
CA ALA A 156 9.95 -2.17 -9.57
C ALA A 156 10.59 -3.32 -10.31
#